data_56a44351cf024a61a7173fc7583ccae8
#
_entry.id   56a44351cf024a61a7173fc7583ccae8
#
_cell.length_a   1.000
_cell.length_b   1.000
_cell.length_c   1.000
_cell.angle_alpha   90.00
_cell.angle_beta   90.00
_cell.angle_gamma   90.00
#
_symmetry.space_group_name_H-M   'P 1'
#
loop_
_entity.id
_entity.type
_entity.pdbx_description
1 polymer ?
#
loop_
_entity_poly.entity_id
_entity_poly.type
_entity_poly.pdbx_seq_one_letter_code
_entity_poly.pdbx_strand_id
1 'polypeptide(L)'
;MKLENRLKQIEIAVKQADWFSVDSHVNYETDFAVGTCLVDGKITFSNGTMLEFVESVTPERIKYRYQYMNADGAMIFRYDNAPHHHNLATFPHHKHIGEQVIESEEPTLRKVIEEIIDLLTIS
;
A
#
# COMPACT_ATOMS: atom_id res chain seq x y z
N MET A 1 12.65 -1.33 13.66
CA MET A 1 11.94 -0.07 13.40
C MET A 1 10.95 0.19 14.52
N LYS A 2 10.89 1.41 14.98
CA LYS A 2 9.90 1.79 15.99
C LYS A 2 8.55 2.02 15.33
N LEU A 3 7.49 1.58 16.00
CA LEU A 3 6.13 1.69 15.49
C LEU A 3 5.75 3.14 15.18
N GLU A 4 6.14 4.08 16.05
CA GLU A 4 5.85 5.50 15.84
C GLU A 4 6.41 6.03 14.52
N ASN A 5 7.61 5.60 14.15
CA ASN A 5 8.23 6.01 12.88
C ASN A 5 7.45 5.46 11.69
N ARG A 6 7.00 4.21 11.78
CA ARG A 6 6.19 3.60 10.73
C ARG A 6 4.89 4.35 10.53
N LEU A 7 4.18 4.65 11.62
CA LEU A 7 2.92 5.38 11.57
C LEU A 7 3.10 6.78 10.99
N LYS A 8 4.19 7.46 11.37
CA LYS A 8 4.49 8.78 10.84
C LYS A 8 4.76 8.75 9.34
N GLN A 9 5.46 7.73 8.85
CA GLN A 9 5.74 7.58 7.43
C GLN A 9 4.46 7.31 6.63
N ILE A 10 3.54 6.52 7.19
CA ILE A 10 2.23 6.29 6.56
C ILE A 10 1.47 7.60 6.46
N GLU A 11 1.43 8.38 7.54
CA GLU A 11 0.75 9.68 7.57
C GLU A 11 1.33 10.63 6.53
N ILE A 12 2.65 10.72 6.42
CA ILE A 12 3.32 11.56 5.42
C ILE A 12 2.96 11.10 4.01
N ALA A 13 2.96 9.78 3.77
CA ALA A 13 2.63 9.22 2.46
C ALA A 13 1.19 9.58 2.04
N VAL A 14 0.24 9.45 2.96
CA VAL A 14 -1.16 9.81 2.69
C VAL A 14 -1.28 11.30 2.38
N LYS A 15 -0.59 12.15 3.13
CA LYS A 15 -0.59 13.60 2.85
C LYS A 15 -0.01 13.94 1.49
N GLN A 16 1.00 13.20 1.05
CA GLN A 16 1.58 13.38 -0.30
C GLN A 16 0.52 13.20 -1.39
N ALA A 17 -0.44 12.33 -1.16
CA ALA A 17 -1.52 12.05 -2.10
C ALA A 17 -2.60 13.14 -2.13
N ASP A 18 -2.68 14.02 -1.14
CA ASP A 18 -3.78 14.99 -0.99
C ASP A 18 -3.96 15.87 -2.22
N TRP A 19 -2.86 16.29 -2.84
CA TRP A 19 -2.91 17.15 -4.02
C TRP A 19 -3.55 16.45 -5.23
N PHE A 20 -3.55 15.12 -5.25
CA PHE A 20 -4.01 14.30 -6.37
C PHE A 20 -5.30 13.55 -6.06
N SER A 21 -5.85 13.71 -4.87
CA SER A 21 -6.99 12.95 -4.39
C SER A 21 -8.19 13.85 -4.13
N VAL A 22 -9.38 13.26 -4.19
CA VAL A 22 -10.65 13.93 -3.86
C VAL A 22 -11.19 13.44 -2.52
N ASP A 23 -10.72 12.29 -2.04
CA ASP A 23 -11.14 11.73 -0.76
C ASP A 23 -10.08 10.76 -0.26
N SER A 24 -9.87 10.75 1.05
CA SER A 24 -9.01 9.76 1.69
C SER A 24 -9.43 9.55 3.14
N HIS A 25 -9.33 8.32 3.59
CA HIS A 25 -9.49 8.03 5.01
C HIS A 25 -8.56 6.88 5.39
N VAL A 26 -8.08 6.92 6.64
CA VAL A 26 -7.18 5.91 7.18
C VAL A 26 -7.62 5.60 8.61
N ASN A 27 -7.72 4.31 8.91
CA ASN A 27 -8.06 3.82 10.24
C ASN A 27 -6.83 3.17 10.87
N TYR A 28 -6.61 3.43 12.15
CA TYR A 28 -5.51 2.87 12.91
C TYR A 28 -6.04 2.15 14.15
N GLU A 29 -5.59 0.91 14.36
CA GLU A 29 -5.78 0.20 15.63
C GLU A 29 -4.40 -0.12 16.17
N THR A 30 -3.99 0.57 17.23
CA THR A 30 -2.60 0.55 17.72
C THR A 30 -2.56 0.13 19.17
N ASP A 31 -1.63 -0.79 19.49
CA ASP A 31 -1.28 -1.13 20.86
C ASP A 31 0.22 -0.95 21.04
N PHE A 32 0.62 0.20 21.59
CA PHE A 32 2.02 0.53 21.78
C PHE A 32 2.70 -0.35 22.84
N ALA A 33 1.95 -0.89 23.79
CA ALA A 33 2.50 -1.75 24.84
C ALA A 33 2.99 -3.08 24.25
N VAL A 34 2.27 -3.60 23.25
CA VAL A 34 2.60 -4.86 22.58
C VAL A 34 3.44 -4.60 21.33
N GLY A 35 3.39 -3.41 20.77
CA GLY A 35 4.10 -3.06 19.54
C GLY A 35 3.37 -3.51 18.28
N THR A 36 2.05 -3.49 18.29
CA THR A 36 1.24 -3.90 17.15
C THR A 36 0.41 -2.74 16.61
N CYS A 37 0.14 -2.79 15.31
CA CYS A 37 -0.75 -1.84 14.65
C CYS A 37 -1.40 -2.47 13.44
N LEU A 38 -2.71 -2.26 13.30
CA LEU A 38 -3.42 -2.54 12.06
C LEU A 38 -3.80 -1.20 11.45
N VAL A 39 -3.37 -0.97 10.23
CA VAL A 39 -3.70 0.25 9.47
C VAL A 39 -4.44 -0.17 8.23
N ASP A 40 -5.59 0.43 7.95
CA ASP A 40 -6.25 0.29 6.67
C ASP A 40 -6.66 1.66 6.15
N GLY A 41 -6.68 1.82 4.84
CA GLY A 41 -7.04 3.08 4.24
C GLY A 41 -7.51 2.96 2.82
N LYS A 42 -8.13 4.04 2.35
CA LYS A 42 -8.59 4.17 0.98
C LYS A 42 -8.37 5.60 0.53
N ILE A 43 -7.77 5.75 -0.64
CA ILE A 43 -7.56 7.04 -1.29
C ILE A 43 -8.26 7.00 -2.65
N THR A 44 -9.13 7.96 -2.90
CA THR A 44 -9.77 8.13 -4.21
C THR A 44 -9.09 9.29 -4.92
N PHE A 45 -8.51 9.01 -6.08
CA PHE A 45 -7.77 10.01 -6.85
C PHE A 45 -8.70 10.82 -7.75
N SER A 46 -8.19 11.93 -8.29
CA SER A 46 -8.98 12.89 -9.07
C SER A 46 -9.59 12.29 -10.34
N ASN A 47 -8.98 11.23 -10.88
CA ASN A 47 -9.50 10.53 -12.06
C ASN A 47 -10.47 9.39 -11.72
N GLY A 48 -10.84 9.23 -10.45
CA GLY A 48 -11.75 8.19 -9.99
C GLY A 48 -11.10 6.86 -9.63
N THR A 49 -9.81 6.69 -9.91
CA THR A 49 -9.08 5.48 -9.48
C THR A 49 -8.88 5.49 -7.97
N MET A 50 -8.65 4.31 -7.39
CA MET A 50 -8.61 4.17 -5.93
C MET A 50 -7.42 3.31 -5.51
N LEU A 51 -6.82 3.68 -4.38
CA LEU A 51 -5.84 2.84 -3.69
C LEU A 51 -6.45 2.38 -2.37
N GLU A 52 -6.57 1.06 -2.20
CA GLU A 52 -6.89 0.47 -0.91
C GLU A 52 -5.63 -0.17 -0.34
N PHE A 53 -5.36 0.07 0.94
CA PHE A 53 -4.17 -0.50 1.56
C PHE A 53 -4.43 -0.99 2.96
N VAL A 54 -3.68 -2.02 3.34
CA VAL A 54 -3.69 -2.62 4.67
C VAL A 54 -2.25 -2.92 5.07
N GLU A 55 -1.89 -2.58 6.30
CA GLU A 55 -0.64 -3.01 6.92
C GLU A 55 -0.94 -3.56 8.30
N SER A 56 -0.49 -4.78 8.54
CA SER A 56 -0.53 -5.41 9.86
C SER A 56 0.90 -5.49 10.37
N VAL A 57 1.20 -4.70 11.39
CA VAL A 57 2.55 -4.55 11.95
C VAL A 57 2.62 -5.24 13.30
N THR A 58 3.58 -6.15 13.43
CA THR A 58 3.92 -6.78 14.72
C THR A 58 5.42 -6.61 14.95
N PRO A 59 5.93 -6.91 16.15
CA PRO A 59 7.39 -6.84 16.38
C PRO A 59 8.18 -7.76 15.45
N GLU A 60 7.58 -8.87 14.98
CA GLU A 60 8.27 -9.87 14.17
C GLU A 60 8.19 -9.61 12.68
N ARG A 61 7.10 -8.98 12.21
CA ARG A 61 6.92 -8.84 10.76
C ARG A 61 5.86 -7.80 10.42
N ILE A 62 5.87 -7.40 9.15
CA ILE A 62 4.85 -6.56 8.54
C ILE A 62 4.21 -7.35 7.43
N LYS A 63 2.88 -7.47 7.49
CA LYS A 63 2.06 -7.95 6.37
C LYS A 63 1.45 -6.74 5.70
N TYR A 64 1.47 -6.72 4.39
CA TYR A 64 0.92 -5.57 3.66
C TYR A 64 0.20 -5.99 2.39
N ARG A 65 -0.73 -5.14 1.96
CA ARG A 65 -1.36 -5.21 0.65
C ARG A 65 -1.68 -3.78 0.21
N TYR A 66 -1.20 -3.42 -0.98
CA TYR A 66 -1.50 -2.14 -1.61
C TYR A 66 -2.14 -2.44 -2.96
N GLN A 67 -3.43 -2.14 -3.12
CA GLN A 67 -4.19 -2.48 -4.33
C GLN A 67 -4.70 -1.22 -5.01
N TYR A 68 -4.27 -1.02 -6.24
CA TYR A 68 -4.69 0.09 -7.08
C TYR A 68 -5.74 -0.38 -8.08
N MET A 69 -6.86 0.34 -8.17
CA MET A 69 -8.05 -0.08 -8.91
C MET A 69 -8.59 1.03 -9.78
N ASN A 70 -9.23 0.63 -10.88
CA ASN A 70 -10.07 1.54 -11.65
C ASN A 70 -11.29 1.98 -10.86
N ALA A 71 -12.00 2.99 -11.35
CA ALA A 71 -13.22 3.51 -10.73
C ALA A 71 -14.31 2.44 -10.57
N ASP A 72 -14.31 1.42 -11.43
CA ASP A 72 -15.25 0.30 -11.37
C ASP A 72 -14.79 -0.82 -10.42
N GLY A 73 -13.65 -0.66 -9.75
CA GLY A 73 -13.12 -1.63 -8.82
C GLY A 73 -12.21 -2.70 -9.43
N ALA A 74 -11.97 -2.67 -10.75
CA ALA A 74 -11.06 -3.62 -11.39
C ALA A 74 -9.62 -3.31 -10.98
N MET A 75 -8.86 -4.36 -10.63
CA MET A 75 -7.48 -4.22 -10.21
C MET A 75 -6.58 -3.79 -11.37
N ILE A 76 -5.79 -2.74 -11.15
CA ILE A 76 -4.72 -2.32 -12.07
C ILE A 76 -3.43 -3.01 -11.67
N PHE A 77 -3.05 -2.88 -10.39
CA PHE A 77 -1.93 -3.64 -9.83
C PHE A 77 -2.12 -3.84 -8.33
N ARG A 78 -1.38 -4.80 -7.76
CA ARG A 78 -1.39 -5.04 -6.33
C ARG A 78 0.00 -5.50 -5.87
N TYR A 79 0.51 -4.87 -4.83
CA TYR A 79 1.69 -5.33 -4.10
C TYR A 79 1.23 -6.01 -2.81
N ASP A 80 1.76 -7.20 -2.53
CA ASP A 80 1.55 -7.84 -1.24
C ASP A 80 2.68 -8.83 -0.93
N ASN A 81 2.70 -9.32 0.29
CA ASN A 81 3.69 -10.30 0.73
C ASN A 81 3.05 -11.59 1.27
N ALA A 82 1.88 -11.95 0.76
CA ALA A 82 1.30 -13.25 1.07
C ALA A 82 2.24 -14.38 0.58
N PRO A 83 2.49 -15.43 1.39
CA PRO A 83 3.52 -16.42 1.09
C PRO A 83 3.06 -17.49 0.10
N HIS A 84 2.62 -17.12 -1.09
CA HIS A 84 2.05 -18.04 -2.07
C HIS A 84 2.94 -18.29 -3.30
N HIS A 85 3.95 -17.44 -3.55
CA HIS A 85 4.74 -17.50 -4.79
C HIS A 85 6.21 -17.77 -4.45
N HIS A 86 6.50 -19.00 -3.98
CA HIS A 86 7.83 -19.40 -3.49
C HIS A 86 8.90 -19.40 -4.59
N ASN A 87 8.49 -19.46 -5.87
CA ASN A 87 9.41 -19.49 -7.00
C ASN A 87 10.00 -18.14 -7.37
N LEU A 88 9.51 -17.05 -6.78
CA LEU A 88 10.02 -15.72 -7.07
C LEU A 88 11.25 -15.42 -6.21
N ALA A 89 12.26 -14.78 -6.81
CA ALA A 89 13.49 -14.41 -6.13
C ALA A 89 13.24 -13.45 -4.96
N THR A 90 12.20 -12.63 -5.06
CA THR A 90 11.82 -11.63 -4.04
C THR A 90 10.85 -12.18 -3.00
N PHE A 91 10.57 -13.50 -3.03
CA PHE A 91 9.64 -14.12 -2.08
C PHE A 91 9.88 -13.62 -0.65
N PRO A 92 8.87 -13.24 0.13
CA PRO A 92 7.43 -13.31 -0.17
C PRO A 92 6.87 -12.11 -0.93
N HIS A 93 7.69 -11.13 -1.24
CA HIS A 93 7.26 -9.89 -1.89
C HIS A 93 7.00 -10.12 -3.38
N HIS A 94 5.86 -9.62 -3.88
CA HIS A 94 5.51 -9.76 -5.27
C HIS A 94 4.51 -8.67 -5.69
N LYS A 95 4.34 -8.54 -7.01
CA LYS A 95 3.40 -7.60 -7.61
C LYS A 95 2.51 -8.33 -8.60
N HIS A 96 1.21 -8.10 -8.49
CA HIS A 96 0.22 -8.57 -9.47
C HIS A 96 -0.04 -7.48 -10.49
N ILE A 97 0.04 -7.81 -11.78
CA ILE A 97 -0.34 -6.94 -12.88
C ILE A 97 -1.20 -7.80 -13.82
N GLY A 98 -2.51 -7.52 -13.89
CA GLY A 98 -3.43 -8.38 -14.60
C GLY A 98 -3.39 -9.79 -14.02
N GLU A 99 -3.14 -10.79 -14.85
CA GLU A 99 -3.01 -12.18 -14.41
C GLU A 99 -1.58 -12.58 -14.10
N GLN A 100 -0.62 -11.66 -14.28
CA GLN A 100 0.79 -11.95 -14.04
C GLN A 100 1.15 -11.64 -12.59
N VAL A 101 2.07 -12.44 -12.05
CA VAL A 101 2.70 -12.21 -10.76
C VAL A 101 4.19 -12.09 -11.01
N ILE A 102 4.77 -10.96 -10.65
CA ILE A 102 6.17 -10.66 -10.94
C ILE A 102 6.95 -10.38 -9.67
N GLU A 103 8.27 -10.46 -9.78
CA GLU A 103 9.18 -10.09 -8.70
C GLU A 103 9.00 -8.62 -8.31
N SER A 104 9.14 -8.33 -7.03
CA SER A 104 9.12 -6.99 -6.48
C SER A 104 9.88 -6.98 -5.18
N GLU A 105 10.73 -6.00 -4.98
CA GLU A 105 11.27 -5.74 -3.64
C GLU A 105 10.13 -5.24 -2.75
N GLU A 106 10.34 -5.28 -1.44
CA GLU A 106 9.35 -4.77 -0.50
C GLU A 106 9.11 -3.29 -0.76
N PRO A 107 7.88 -2.88 -1.17
CA PRO A 107 7.58 -1.46 -1.39
C PRO A 107 7.24 -0.79 -0.07
N THR A 108 7.17 0.53 -0.11
CA THR A 108 6.54 1.32 0.95
C THR A 108 5.27 1.94 0.40
N LEU A 109 4.35 2.33 1.28
CA LEU A 109 3.15 3.05 0.84
C LEU A 109 3.53 4.30 0.04
N ARG A 110 4.57 5.01 0.47
CA ARG A 110 5.06 6.18 -0.24
C ARG A 110 5.44 5.87 -1.69
N LYS A 111 6.17 4.78 -1.91
CA LYS A 111 6.59 4.40 -3.26
C LYS A 111 5.41 4.00 -4.13
N VAL A 112 4.44 3.31 -3.56
CA VAL A 112 3.22 2.95 -4.28
C VAL A 112 2.46 4.21 -4.71
N ILE A 113 2.32 5.17 -3.79
CA ILE A 113 1.66 6.44 -4.10
C ILE A 113 2.44 7.21 -5.16
N GLU A 114 3.76 7.24 -5.11
CA GLU A 114 4.59 7.87 -6.14
C GLU A 114 4.35 7.23 -7.52
N GLU A 115 4.27 5.92 -7.58
CA GLU A 115 3.97 5.21 -8.82
C GLU A 115 2.60 5.63 -9.37
N ILE A 116 1.59 5.72 -8.51
CA ILE A 116 0.25 6.14 -8.91
C ILE A 116 0.26 7.59 -9.40
N ILE A 117 0.94 8.48 -8.68
CA ILE A 117 1.06 9.89 -9.09
C ILE A 117 1.70 9.98 -10.47
N ASP A 118 2.73 9.19 -10.74
CA ASP A 118 3.36 9.16 -12.06
C ASP A 118 2.36 8.74 -13.14
N LEU A 119 1.52 7.73 -12.86
CA LEU A 119 0.48 7.31 -13.80
C LEU A 119 -0.57 8.41 -14.03
N LEU A 120 -0.92 9.16 -13.00
CA LEU A 120 -1.91 10.24 -13.09
C LEU A 120 -1.38 11.44 -13.87
N THR A 121 -0.07 11.65 -13.87
CA THR A 121 0.55 12.80 -14.52
C THR A 121 1.05 12.53 -15.94
N ILE A 122 1.02 11.29 -16.38
CA ILE A 122 1.29 10.91 -17.76
C ILE A 122 0.06 11.27 -18.60
N SER A 123 0.24 12.10 -19.56
CA SER A 123 -0.84 12.52 -20.46
C SER A 123 -0.71 11.83 -21.81
#